data_e9645795a0885ee9e8e78b04f8bcfa58
#
_entry.id   e9645795a0885ee9e8e78b04f8bcfa58
#
_cell.length_a   1.000
_cell.length_b   1.000
_cell.length_c   1.000
_cell.angle_alpha   90.00
_cell.angle_beta   90.00
_cell.angle_gamma   90.00
#
_symmetry.space_group_name_H-M   'P 1'
#
loop_
_entity.id
_entity.type
_entity.pdbx_description
1 polymer ?
#
loop_
_entity_poly.entity_id
_entity_poly.type
_entity_poly.pdbx_seq_one_letter_code
_entity_poly.pdbx_strand_id
1 'polypeptide(L)'
;MKLAVLGATGRTGRLLVQQALAAGHHVRVLVRSPTKLGITNEQLEVLTGDATDAAAVRTLLQDRDAVISTLGPAPERVDVCSTATRHVIAAGAKRYVAVSGAGLDVPGDQKDLPGKIVSFFVRKLSPAIFADKVLEHQLLASSSLSWTLVRPPRLTDASKTAKAKSSLLNAQGSSISRAQLAAFTLECAADGSLIGKAPFVSG
;
A
#
# COMPACT_ATOMS: atom_id res chain seq x y z
N MET A 1 -6.85 -7.66 15.02
CA MET A 1 -7.60 -7.61 13.74
C MET A 1 -7.19 -8.79 12.87
N LYS A 2 -8.06 -9.17 11.93
CA LYS A 2 -7.77 -10.13 10.86
C LYS A 2 -7.38 -9.33 9.60
N LEU A 3 -6.11 -9.33 9.25
CA LEU A 3 -5.56 -8.55 8.14
C LEU A 3 -5.30 -9.41 6.90
N ALA A 4 -5.61 -8.89 5.73
CA ALA A 4 -5.16 -9.41 4.44
C ALA A 4 -4.00 -8.55 3.93
N VAL A 5 -2.94 -9.16 3.38
CA VAL A 5 -1.79 -8.41 2.86
C VAL A 5 -1.45 -8.84 1.44
N LEU A 6 -1.41 -7.85 0.54
CA LEU A 6 -0.88 -7.96 -0.81
C LEU A 6 0.53 -7.37 -0.86
N GLY A 7 1.44 -8.02 -1.59
CA GLY A 7 2.83 -7.58 -1.69
C GLY A 7 3.72 -7.99 -0.50
N ALA A 8 3.32 -8.98 0.29
CA ALA A 8 3.98 -9.43 1.52
C ALA A 8 5.45 -9.86 1.34
N THR A 9 5.85 -10.33 0.15
CA THR A 9 7.25 -10.73 -0.14
C THR A 9 8.17 -9.55 -0.48
N GLY A 10 7.61 -8.36 -0.67
CA GLY A 10 8.37 -7.14 -0.92
C GLY A 10 9.09 -6.63 0.33
N ARG A 11 10.07 -5.71 0.16
CA ARG A 11 10.88 -5.16 1.27
C ARG A 11 10.02 -4.47 2.34
N THR A 12 9.02 -3.68 1.95
CA THR A 12 8.07 -3.05 2.89
C THR A 12 7.06 -4.06 3.41
N GLY A 13 6.55 -4.94 2.55
CA GLY A 13 5.52 -5.91 2.91
C GLY A 13 5.97 -6.92 3.98
N ARG A 14 7.23 -7.36 3.94
CA ARG A 14 7.78 -8.24 5.00
C ARG A 14 7.81 -7.53 6.36
N LEU A 15 8.25 -6.28 6.40
CA LEU A 15 8.25 -5.49 7.63
C LEU A 15 6.83 -5.25 8.15
N LEU A 16 5.88 -4.99 7.25
CA LEU A 16 4.46 -4.87 7.60
C LEU A 16 3.92 -6.16 8.24
N VAL A 17 4.17 -7.32 7.63
CA VAL A 17 3.73 -8.62 8.16
C VAL A 17 4.36 -8.87 9.53
N GLN A 18 5.66 -8.64 9.70
CA GLN A 18 6.35 -8.81 10.98
C GLN A 18 5.77 -7.90 12.07
N GLN A 19 5.54 -6.62 11.75
CA GLN A 19 4.96 -5.66 12.71
C GLN A 19 3.51 -6.00 13.05
N ALA A 20 2.71 -6.44 12.07
CA ALA A 20 1.33 -6.85 12.31
C ALA A 20 1.25 -8.08 13.23
N LEU A 21 2.09 -9.08 13.00
CA LEU A 21 2.18 -10.27 13.86
C LEU A 21 2.68 -9.91 15.27
N ALA A 22 3.70 -9.07 15.38
CA ALA A 22 4.21 -8.59 16.68
C ALA A 22 3.16 -7.79 17.47
N ALA A 23 2.23 -7.13 16.78
CA ALA A 23 1.08 -6.43 17.38
C ALA A 23 -0.11 -7.37 17.69
N GLY A 24 0.03 -8.69 17.52
CA GLY A 24 -1.02 -9.68 17.82
C GLY A 24 -2.13 -9.76 16.78
N HIS A 25 -1.90 -9.31 15.56
CA HIS A 25 -2.87 -9.45 14.48
C HIS A 25 -2.80 -10.83 13.81
N HIS A 26 -3.93 -11.36 13.38
CA HIS A 26 -3.98 -12.50 12.47
C HIS A 26 -3.77 -12.00 11.05
N VAL A 27 -2.76 -12.51 10.37
CA VAL A 27 -2.36 -12.05 9.03
C VAL A 27 -2.54 -13.15 8.01
N ARG A 28 -3.26 -12.87 6.93
CA ARG A 28 -3.30 -13.72 5.72
C ARG A 28 -2.62 -12.98 4.59
N VAL A 29 -1.71 -13.65 3.91
CA VAL A 29 -0.98 -13.08 2.78
C VAL A 29 -1.27 -13.82 1.49
N LEU A 30 -1.33 -13.12 0.36
CA LEU A 30 -1.35 -13.71 -0.98
C LEU A 30 0.00 -13.49 -1.64
N VAL A 31 0.69 -14.58 -1.96
CA VAL A 31 2.04 -14.55 -2.52
C VAL A 31 2.20 -15.53 -3.68
N ARG A 32 2.95 -15.14 -4.70
CA ARG A 32 3.27 -16.02 -5.85
C ARG A 32 4.26 -17.13 -5.49
N SER A 33 5.13 -16.86 -4.53
CA SER A 33 6.22 -17.77 -4.11
C SER A 33 6.33 -17.73 -2.59
N PRO A 34 5.69 -18.67 -1.86
CA PRO A 34 5.71 -18.73 -0.40
C PRO A 34 7.12 -18.76 0.19
N THR A 35 8.06 -19.44 -0.47
CA THR A 35 9.47 -19.54 -0.03
C THR A 35 10.17 -18.18 0.08
N LYS A 36 9.70 -17.17 -0.69
CA LYS A 36 10.25 -15.81 -0.64
C LYS A 36 9.77 -15.01 0.56
N LEU A 37 8.79 -15.48 1.32
CA LEU A 37 8.27 -14.74 2.49
C LEU A 37 9.26 -14.79 3.66
N GLY A 38 9.75 -15.99 4.02
CA GLY A 38 10.74 -16.18 5.07
C GLY A 38 10.24 -15.83 6.46
N ILE A 39 8.94 -15.90 6.71
CA ILE A 39 8.30 -15.63 8.02
C ILE A 39 7.46 -16.85 8.37
N THR A 40 7.61 -17.34 9.60
CA THR A 40 6.79 -18.41 10.18
C THR A 40 6.19 -17.91 11.48
N ASN A 41 4.87 -18.05 11.64
CA ASN A 41 4.13 -17.64 12.83
C ASN A 41 2.77 -18.35 12.86
N GLU A 42 2.26 -18.70 14.02
CA GLU A 42 0.95 -19.37 14.17
C GLU A 42 -0.24 -18.50 13.73
N GLN A 43 -0.09 -17.17 13.79
CA GLN A 43 -1.10 -16.20 13.36
C GLN A 43 -0.94 -15.80 11.88
N LEU A 44 -0.05 -16.47 11.12
CA LEU A 44 0.22 -16.20 9.71
C LEU A 44 -0.34 -17.32 8.83
N GLU A 45 -1.27 -16.96 7.96
CA GLU A 45 -1.79 -17.84 6.91
C GLU A 45 -1.22 -17.40 5.55
N VAL A 46 -0.67 -18.35 4.80
CA VAL A 46 -0.03 -18.08 3.50
C VAL A 46 -0.83 -18.73 2.40
N LEU A 47 -1.44 -17.92 1.54
CA LEU A 47 -2.09 -18.36 0.31
C LEU A 47 -1.14 -18.19 -0.88
N THR A 48 -1.07 -19.22 -1.73
CA THR A 48 -0.36 -19.14 -3.00
C THR A 48 -1.31 -18.65 -4.10
N GLY A 49 -0.94 -17.58 -4.78
CA GLY A 49 -1.73 -17.01 -5.87
C GLY A 49 -1.19 -15.66 -6.31
N ASP A 50 -1.89 -15.07 -7.28
CA ASP A 50 -1.53 -13.78 -7.86
C ASP A 50 -2.56 -12.71 -7.51
N ALA A 51 -2.10 -11.50 -7.21
CA ALA A 51 -2.97 -10.35 -6.92
C ALA A 51 -3.80 -9.89 -8.15
N THR A 52 -3.45 -10.36 -9.35
CA THR A 52 -4.21 -10.13 -10.59
C THR A 52 -5.24 -11.21 -10.87
N ASP A 53 -5.35 -12.22 -10.01
CA ASP A 53 -6.40 -13.24 -10.07
C ASP A 53 -7.55 -12.87 -9.11
N ALA A 54 -8.71 -12.62 -9.67
CA ALA A 54 -9.90 -12.23 -8.92
C ALA A 54 -10.35 -13.29 -7.89
N ALA A 55 -10.20 -14.57 -8.22
CA ALA A 55 -10.59 -15.67 -7.34
C ALA A 55 -9.63 -15.76 -6.14
N ALA A 56 -8.32 -15.64 -6.39
CA ALA A 56 -7.31 -15.64 -5.35
C ALA A 56 -7.49 -14.43 -4.40
N VAL A 57 -7.78 -13.24 -4.94
CA VAL A 57 -8.06 -12.05 -4.12
C VAL A 57 -9.34 -12.23 -3.31
N ARG A 58 -10.41 -12.80 -3.87
CA ARG A 58 -11.63 -13.08 -3.13
C ARG A 58 -11.37 -14.04 -1.95
N THR A 59 -10.61 -15.09 -2.16
CA THR A 59 -10.22 -16.05 -1.10
C THR A 59 -9.38 -15.35 -0.02
N LEU A 60 -8.43 -14.51 -0.41
CA LEU A 60 -7.62 -13.72 0.51
C LEU A 60 -8.50 -12.89 1.47
N LEU A 61 -9.58 -12.30 0.95
CA LEU A 61 -10.41 -11.34 1.68
C LEU A 61 -11.48 -11.97 2.58
N GLN A 62 -11.74 -13.28 2.48
CA GLN A 62 -12.72 -13.95 3.31
C GLN A 62 -12.42 -13.73 4.80
N ASP A 63 -13.41 -13.20 5.55
CA ASP A 63 -13.28 -12.96 6.99
C ASP A 63 -12.13 -12.00 7.38
N ARG A 64 -11.81 -11.00 6.56
CA ARG A 64 -10.79 -10.00 6.90
C ARG A 64 -11.43 -8.66 7.26
N ASP A 65 -10.84 -8.01 8.27
CA ASP A 65 -11.29 -6.69 8.73
C ASP A 65 -10.76 -5.60 7.81
N ALA A 66 -9.51 -5.74 7.35
CA ALA A 66 -8.86 -4.80 6.46
C ALA A 66 -7.87 -5.49 5.52
N VAL A 67 -7.64 -4.84 4.37
CA VAL A 67 -6.64 -5.23 3.38
C VAL A 67 -5.56 -4.15 3.32
N ILE A 68 -4.29 -4.56 3.36
CA ILE A 68 -3.17 -3.66 3.17
C ILE A 68 -2.39 -4.10 1.93
N SER A 69 -2.20 -3.19 0.98
CA SER A 69 -1.44 -3.44 -0.24
C SER A 69 -0.14 -2.65 -0.25
N THR A 70 0.97 -3.37 -0.29
CA THR A 70 2.30 -2.84 -0.53
C THR A 70 2.82 -3.25 -1.91
N LEU A 71 1.91 -3.55 -2.84
CA LEU A 71 2.24 -3.88 -4.21
C LEU A 71 2.96 -2.71 -4.88
N GLY A 72 4.01 -3.03 -5.59
CA GLY A 72 4.71 -2.12 -6.46
C GLY A 72 4.74 -2.69 -7.88
N PRO A 73 4.82 -1.83 -8.90
CA PRO A 73 4.94 -2.27 -10.28
C PRO A 73 6.24 -3.05 -10.48
N ALA A 74 6.20 -4.00 -11.39
CA ALA A 74 7.35 -4.73 -11.91
C ALA A 74 7.41 -4.52 -13.43
N PRO A 75 8.57 -4.67 -14.07
CA PRO A 75 8.69 -4.46 -15.52
C PRO A 75 7.67 -5.24 -16.35
N GLU A 76 7.36 -6.47 -15.92
CA GLU A 76 6.40 -7.33 -16.60
C GLU A 76 4.94 -7.11 -16.15
N ARG A 77 4.71 -6.23 -15.18
CA ARG A 77 3.40 -6.02 -14.52
C ARG A 77 3.23 -4.60 -14.06
N VAL A 78 3.16 -3.72 -15.01
CA VAL A 78 3.00 -2.28 -14.74
C VAL A 78 1.61 -1.92 -14.21
N ASP A 79 0.61 -2.77 -14.48
CA ASP A 79 -0.82 -2.59 -14.15
C ASP A 79 -1.27 -3.33 -12.87
N VAL A 80 -0.34 -3.90 -12.12
CA VAL A 80 -0.66 -4.77 -10.98
C VAL A 80 -1.43 -4.07 -9.87
N CYS A 81 -1.19 -2.77 -9.66
CA CYS A 81 -1.82 -2.05 -8.55
C CYS A 81 -3.29 -1.75 -8.84
N SER A 82 -3.61 -1.22 -10.02
CA SER A 82 -4.99 -0.94 -10.42
C SER A 82 -5.81 -2.23 -10.61
N THR A 83 -5.20 -3.29 -11.15
CA THR A 83 -5.86 -4.60 -11.31
C THR A 83 -6.19 -5.23 -9.96
N ALA A 84 -5.24 -5.28 -9.03
CA ALA A 84 -5.48 -5.79 -7.68
C ALA A 84 -6.55 -4.94 -6.95
N THR A 85 -6.49 -3.62 -7.08
CA THR A 85 -7.48 -2.70 -6.47
C THR A 85 -8.89 -2.96 -7.01
N ARG A 86 -9.04 -3.19 -8.32
CA ARG A 86 -10.34 -3.56 -8.92
C ARG A 86 -10.89 -4.86 -8.31
N HIS A 87 -10.03 -5.87 -8.11
CA HIS A 87 -10.44 -7.13 -7.49
C HIS A 87 -10.80 -6.97 -6.00
N VAL A 88 -10.05 -6.13 -5.27
CA VAL A 88 -10.36 -5.82 -3.85
C VAL A 88 -11.72 -5.13 -3.73
N ILE A 89 -12.03 -4.17 -4.61
CA ILE A 89 -13.33 -3.49 -4.66
C ILE A 89 -14.44 -4.51 -5.00
N ALA A 90 -14.26 -5.30 -6.05
CA ALA A 90 -15.23 -6.29 -6.49
C ALA A 90 -15.50 -7.39 -5.46
N ALA A 91 -14.50 -7.73 -4.63
CA ALA A 91 -14.65 -8.69 -3.55
C ALA A 91 -15.32 -8.11 -2.28
N GLY A 92 -15.69 -6.82 -2.28
CA GLY A 92 -16.44 -6.19 -1.20
C GLY A 92 -15.61 -5.97 0.09
N ALA A 93 -14.33 -5.64 -0.03
CA ALA A 93 -13.50 -5.31 1.12
C ALA A 93 -14.12 -4.16 1.93
N LYS A 94 -14.03 -4.23 3.26
CA LYS A 94 -14.55 -3.17 4.15
C LYS A 94 -13.58 -2.00 4.26
N ARG A 95 -12.29 -2.30 4.40
CA ARG A 95 -11.21 -1.35 4.60
C ARG A 95 -10.02 -1.70 3.71
N TYR A 96 -9.46 -0.73 2.99
CA TYR A 96 -8.30 -0.93 2.13
C TYR A 96 -7.28 0.19 2.32
N VAL A 97 -6.04 -0.18 2.63
CA VAL A 97 -4.92 0.74 2.70
C VAL A 97 -3.92 0.35 1.61
N ALA A 98 -3.70 1.21 0.64
CA ALA A 98 -2.75 0.96 -0.45
C ALA A 98 -1.57 1.92 -0.38
N VAL A 99 -0.39 1.43 -0.76
CA VAL A 99 0.82 2.25 -0.89
C VAL A 99 1.01 2.65 -2.35
N SER A 100 1.08 3.95 -2.57
CA SER A 100 1.38 4.57 -3.86
C SER A 100 2.75 5.27 -3.81
N GLY A 101 2.84 6.51 -4.23
CA GLY A 101 4.06 7.32 -4.18
C GLY A 101 3.77 8.81 -4.22
N ALA A 102 4.67 9.62 -3.67
CA ALA A 102 4.53 11.08 -3.63
C ALA A 102 4.52 11.74 -5.03
N GLY A 103 4.96 11.01 -6.07
CA GLY A 103 4.86 11.46 -7.45
C GLY A 103 3.44 11.52 -8.01
N LEU A 104 2.48 10.80 -7.42
CA LEU A 104 1.07 10.87 -7.83
C LEU A 104 0.47 12.22 -7.43
N ASP A 105 -0.21 12.88 -8.38
CA ASP A 105 -0.97 14.09 -8.14
C ASP A 105 -2.43 13.74 -7.82
N VAL A 106 -2.98 14.34 -6.76
CA VAL A 106 -4.35 14.15 -6.32
C VAL A 106 -5.01 15.52 -6.14
N PRO A 107 -6.31 15.69 -6.44
CA PRO A 107 -7.01 16.95 -6.19
C PRO A 107 -6.82 17.46 -4.75
N GLY A 108 -6.49 18.74 -4.61
CA GLY A 108 -6.20 19.36 -3.31
C GLY A 108 -4.73 19.39 -2.91
N ASP A 109 -3.83 18.73 -3.68
CA ASP A 109 -2.39 18.82 -3.43
C ASP A 109 -1.87 20.25 -3.57
N GLN A 110 -0.99 20.64 -2.63
CA GLN A 110 -0.27 21.91 -2.63
C GLN A 110 1.24 21.66 -2.64
N LYS A 111 1.68 20.84 -3.62
CA LYS A 111 3.11 20.48 -3.76
C LYS A 111 3.95 21.74 -3.95
N ASP A 112 5.06 21.79 -3.24
CA ASP A 112 6.15 22.74 -3.44
C ASP A 112 6.87 22.48 -4.78
N LEU A 113 7.81 23.35 -5.13
CA LEU A 113 8.55 23.23 -6.40
C LEU A 113 9.32 21.90 -6.51
N PRO A 114 10.06 21.42 -5.48
CA PRO A 114 10.68 20.10 -5.50
C PRO A 114 9.66 18.96 -5.72
N GLY A 115 8.51 19.00 -5.06
CA GLY A 115 7.44 18.01 -5.23
C GLY A 115 6.88 17.96 -6.65
N LYS A 116 6.68 19.14 -7.28
CA LYS A 116 6.24 19.23 -8.68
C LYS A 116 7.29 18.68 -9.65
N ILE A 117 8.57 18.93 -9.41
CA ILE A 117 9.67 18.39 -10.20
C ILE A 117 9.69 16.85 -10.10
N VAL A 118 9.55 16.28 -8.90
CA VAL A 118 9.47 14.84 -8.71
C VAL A 118 8.30 14.25 -9.48
N SER A 119 7.09 14.82 -9.39
CA SER A 119 5.91 14.38 -10.13
C SER A 119 6.14 14.40 -11.65
N PHE A 120 6.77 15.47 -12.15
CA PHE A 120 7.09 15.60 -13.58
C PHE A 120 8.04 14.48 -14.05
N PHE A 121 9.12 14.21 -13.30
CA PHE A 121 10.08 13.16 -13.66
C PHE A 121 9.47 11.76 -13.56
N VAL A 122 8.70 11.45 -12.53
CA VAL A 122 8.03 10.15 -12.39
C VAL A 122 7.10 9.91 -13.58
N ARG A 123 6.30 10.91 -13.97
CA ARG A 123 5.40 10.83 -15.12
C ARG A 123 6.17 10.62 -16.44
N LYS A 124 7.31 11.28 -16.60
CA LYS A 124 8.09 11.23 -17.86
C LYS A 124 8.94 9.97 -17.98
N LEU A 125 9.55 9.52 -16.88
CA LEU A 125 10.47 8.37 -16.88
C LEU A 125 9.77 7.01 -16.76
N SER A 126 8.56 6.99 -16.21
CA SER A 126 7.80 5.76 -15.96
C SER A 126 6.31 5.95 -16.26
N PRO A 127 5.93 6.32 -17.49
CA PRO A 127 4.55 6.71 -17.82
C PRO A 127 3.53 5.60 -17.56
N ALA A 128 3.86 4.35 -17.83
CA ALA A 128 2.96 3.22 -17.60
C ALA A 128 2.70 2.99 -16.10
N ILE A 129 3.74 3.08 -15.27
CA ILE A 129 3.63 2.99 -13.81
C ILE A 129 2.81 4.14 -13.25
N PHE A 130 3.04 5.34 -13.75
CA PHE A 130 2.28 6.52 -13.36
C PHE A 130 0.81 6.37 -13.72
N ALA A 131 0.50 5.90 -14.94
CA ALA A 131 -0.87 5.66 -15.39
C ALA A 131 -1.60 4.63 -14.52
N ASP A 132 -0.93 3.53 -14.13
CA ASP A 132 -1.48 2.53 -13.22
C ASP A 132 -1.83 3.14 -11.85
N LYS A 133 -0.96 3.99 -11.30
CA LYS A 133 -1.21 4.66 -10.02
C LYS A 133 -2.32 5.71 -10.09
N VAL A 134 -2.47 6.40 -11.22
CA VAL A 134 -3.59 7.30 -11.47
C VAL A 134 -4.89 6.49 -11.53
N LEU A 135 -4.91 5.39 -12.28
CA LEU A 135 -6.07 4.51 -12.38
C LEU A 135 -6.43 3.88 -11.03
N GLU A 136 -5.44 3.42 -10.24
CA GLU A 136 -5.66 2.93 -8.88
C GLU A 136 -6.41 3.97 -8.03
N HIS A 137 -5.96 5.23 -8.03
CA HIS A 137 -6.62 6.30 -7.30
C HIS A 137 -8.03 6.58 -7.81
N GLN A 138 -8.24 6.61 -9.13
CA GLN A 138 -9.57 6.84 -9.72
C GLN A 138 -10.56 5.75 -9.33
N LEU A 139 -10.15 4.49 -9.37
CA LEU A 139 -10.96 3.35 -8.92
C LEU A 139 -11.36 3.48 -7.45
N LEU A 140 -10.41 3.86 -6.58
CA LEU A 140 -10.69 4.09 -5.16
C LEU A 140 -11.64 5.26 -4.95
N ALA A 141 -11.39 6.39 -5.58
CA ALA A 141 -12.19 7.60 -5.44
C ALA A 141 -13.65 7.43 -5.93
N SER A 142 -13.88 6.56 -6.91
CA SER A 142 -15.22 6.25 -7.44
C SER A 142 -15.92 5.09 -6.71
N SER A 143 -15.26 4.43 -5.76
CA SER A 143 -15.82 3.30 -5.01
C SER A 143 -16.46 3.74 -3.69
N SER A 144 -17.32 2.87 -3.13
CA SER A 144 -17.85 3.01 -1.76
C SER A 144 -16.93 2.41 -0.69
N LEU A 145 -15.75 1.94 -1.08
CA LEU A 145 -14.78 1.31 -0.19
C LEU A 145 -14.20 2.34 0.81
N SER A 146 -14.05 1.95 2.07
CA SER A 146 -13.29 2.74 3.05
C SER A 146 -11.78 2.63 2.75
N TRP A 147 -11.25 3.50 1.90
CA TRP A 147 -9.86 3.43 1.43
C TRP A 147 -8.95 4.53 2.01
N THR A 148 -7.66 4.24 2.04
CA THR A 148 -6.58 5.23 2.24
C THR A 148 -5.45 4.92 1.27
N LEU A 149 -4.96 5.92 0.52
CA LEU A 149 -3.87 5.77 -0.44
C LEU A 149 -2.62 6.49 0.07
N VAL A 150 -1.71 5.75 0.70
CA VAL A 150 -0.51 6.30 1.33
C VAL A 150 0.54 6.66 0.28
N ARG A 151 1.02 7.90 0.28
CA ARG A 151 1.96 8.43 -0.72
C ARG A 151 3.33 8.76 -0.12
N PRO A 152 4.23 7.76 0.04
CA PRO A 152 5.59 8.00 0.52
C PRO A 152 6.47 8.65 -0.54
N PRO A 153 7.49 9.45 -0.14
CA PRO A 153 8.59 9.87 -0.99
C PRO A 153 9.59 8.71 -1.18
N ARG A 154 10.88 9.01 -1.34
CA ARG A 154 11.93 7.99 -1.47
C ARG A 154 11.99 7.06 -0.25
N LEU A 155 11.96 5.76 -0.50
CA LEU A 155 12.07 4.73 0.55
C LEU A 155 13.52 4.42 0.89
N THR A 156 13.81 4.28 2.18
CA THR A 156 15.14 3.91 2.70
C THR A 156 15.04 2.67 3.60
N ASP A 157 16.18 2.04 3.88
CA ASP A 157 16.29 0.91 4.84
C ASP A 157 16.86 1.36 6.18
N ALA A 158 16.87 2.66 6.45
CA ALA A 158 17.35 3.20 7.72
C ALA A 158 16.52 2.67 8.90
N SER A 159 17.16 2.32 9.99
CA SER A 159 16.52 1.97 11.26
C SER A 159 16.06 3.24 11.97
N LYS A 160 14.95 3.82 11.54
CA LYS A 160 14.34 4.97 12.22
C LYS A 160 13.17 4.49 13.07
N THR A 161 13.15 4.88 14.34
CA THR A 161 12.10 4.55 15.31
C THR A 161 11.09 5.67 15.50
N ALA A 162 11.40 6.89 15.04
CA ALA A 162 10.49 8.02 15.14
C ALA A 162 9.21 7.76 14.33
N LYS A 163 8.09 8.23 14.86
CA LYS A 163 6.78 8.13 14.18
C LYS A 163 6.81 8.92 12.86
N ALA A 164 6.21 8.36 11.83
CA ALA A 164 6.06 9.02 10.55
C ALA A 164 5.13 10.25 10.66
N LYS A 165 5.42 11.30 9.90
CA LYS A 165 4.57 12.48 9.76
C LYS A 165 3.69 12.34 8.53
N SER A 166 2.45 12.78 8.60
CA SER A 166 1.54 12.78 7.46
C SER A 166 0.95 14.15 7.18
N SER A 167 0.66 14.42 5.91
CA SER A 167 0.04 15.67 5.45
C SER A 167 -0.85 15.37 4.24
N LEU A 168 -1.97 16.08 4.11
CA LEU A 168 -2.83 15.98 2.94
C LEU A 168 -2.43 16.96 1.82
N LEU A 169 -1.55 17.90 2.10
CA LEU A 169 -1.20 18.99 1.19
C LEU A 169 0.09 18.71 0.40
N ASN A 170 1.14 18.33 1.10
CA ASN A 170 2.46 18.09 0.51
C ASN A 170 3.29 17.09 1.33
N ALA A 171 4.38 16.60 0.75
CA ALA A 171 5.37 15.81 1.48
C ALA A 171 6.21 16.71 2.40
N GLN A 172 6.24 16.39 3.70
CA GLN A 172 6.99 17.16 4.72
C GLN A 172 8.45 16.71 4.86
N GLY A 173 8.93 15.85 3.96
CA GLY A 173 10.29 15.33 3.94
C GLY A 173 10.57 14.57 2.65
N SER A 174 11.86 14.36 2.34
CA SER A 174 12.31 13.74 1.10
C SER A 174 12.41 12.21 1.14
N SER A 175 12.26 11.60 2.32
CA SER A 175 12.36 10.14 2.49
C SER A 175 11.59 9.64 3.71
N ILE A 176 11.35 8.33 3.71
CA ILE A 176 10.81 7.56 4.84
C ILE A 176 11.47 6.20 4.88
N SER A 177 11.69 5.64 6.06
CA SER A 177 12.13 4.24 6.14
C SER A 177 10.98 3.27 5.84
N ARG A 178 11.31 2.09 5.29
CA ARG A 178 10.29 1.07 5.04
C ARG A 178 9.62 0.59 6.32
N ALA A 179 10.35 0.59 7.44
CA ALA A 179 9.79 0.24 8.74
C ALA A 179 8.75 1.27 9.22
N GLN A 180 9.05 2.57 9.07
CA GLN A 180 8.10 3.65 9.39
C GLN A 180 6.86 3.61 8.47
N LEU A 181 7.07 3.35 7.17
CA LEU A 181 5.96 3.22 6.23
C LEU A 181 5.06 2.02 6.59
N ALA A 182 5.65 0.88 6.93
CA ALA A 182 4.91 -0.31 7.37
C ALA A 182 4.07 -0.01 8.62
N ALA A 183 4.65 0.62 9.63
CA ALA A 183 3.95 1.02 10.85
C ALA A 183 2.79 1.98 10.54
N PHE A 184 3.02 3.00 9.73
CA PHE A 184 1.99 3.97 9.36
C PHE A 184 0.83 3.32 8.57
N THR A 185 1.11 2.42 7.64
CA THR A 185 0.05 1.71 6.89
C THR A 185 -0.76 0.78 7.80
N LEU A 186 -0.11 0.17 8.79
CA LEU A 186 -0.79 -0.64 9.80
C LEU A 186 -1.68 0.21 10.71
N GLU A 187 -1.20 1.37 11.18
CA GLU A 187 -2.02 2.34 11.92
C GLU A 187 -3.24 2.77 11.09
N CYS A 188 -3.07 3.09 9.82
CA CYS A 188 -4.17 3.47 8.92
C CYS A 188 -5.23 2.36 8.78
N ALA A 189 -4.88 1.09 8.92
CA ALA A 189 -5.86 0.00 8.82
C ALA A 189 -6.86 0.03 10.00
N ALA A 190 -6.40 0.44 11.18
CA ALA A 190 -7.22 0.54 12.39
C ALA A 190 -7.88 1.92 12.56
N ASP A 191 -7.21 2.99 12.10
CA ASP A 191 -7.67 4.36 12.25
C ASP A 191 -8.50 4.82 11.04
N GLY A 192 -9.72 5.26 11.30
CA GLY A 192 -10.64 5.78 10.28
C GLY A 192 -10.41 7.24 9.86
N SER A 193 -9.53 7.98 10.51
CA SER A 193 -9.33 9.44 10.29
C SER A 193 -8.89 9.80 8.87
N LEU A 194 -8.25 8.86 8.17
CA LEU A 194 -7.75 9.02 6.81
C LEU A 194 -8.58 8.25 5.75
N ILE A 195 -9.79 7.82 6.07
CA ILE A 195 -10.71 7.22 5.09
C ILE A 195 -11.05 8.24 3.99
N GLY A 196 -11.01 7.78 2.74
CA GLY A 196 -11.25 8.60 1.55
C GLY A 196 -10.11 9.60 1.24
N LYS A 197 -8.94 9.44 1.85
CA LYS A 197 -7.82 10.37 1.72
C LYS A 197 -6.56 9.72 1.18
N ALA A 198 -5.72 10.57 0.57
CA ALA A 198 -4.44 10.16 0.00
C ALA A 198 -3.28 10.94 0.66
N PRO A 199 -2.93 10.65 1.94
CA PRO A 199 -1.89 11.39 2.64
C PRO A 199 -0.50 11.17 2.05
N PHE A 200 0.29 12.23 2.00
CA PHE A 200 1.75 12.12 1.97
C PHE A 200 2.22 11.64 3.33
N VAL A 201 3.30 10.85 3.36
CA VAL A 201 3.91 10.38 4.59
C VAL A 201 5.43 10.48 4.49
N SER A 202 6.09 10.98 5.54
CA SER A 202 7.56 11.14 5.58
C SER A 202 8.11 10.82 6.96
N GLY A 203 9.41 10.46 7.03
CA GLY A 203 10.07 10.06 8.27
C GLY A 203 11.02 11.11 8.82
#